data_a0ae9b247a6e98d1fa11e5e324871e76
#
_entry.id   a0ae9b247a6e98d1fa11e5e324871e76
#
_cell.length_a   1.000
_cell.length_b   1.000
_cell.length_c   1.000
_cell.angle_alpha   90.00
_cell.angle_beta   90.00
_cell.angle_gamma   90.00
#
_symmetry.space_group_name_H-M   'P 1'
#
loop_
_entity.id
_entity.type
_entity.pdbx_description
1 polymer ?
#
loop_
_entity_poly.entity_id
_entity_poly.type
_entity_poly.pdbx_seq_one_letter_code
_entity_poly.pdbx_strand_id
1 'polypeptide(L)'
;GDGSNLPTSKAGSVAHFSVEVFVDNFCELIEGRPMTHSFDGHANCFVESGNGRALLLDFNYETEPLTGHFPLPVGPMSLLKATRANHVGKLAFRHVYWNVLLPGRPLPLHAEMSMLGKRVEPQPVDA
;
A
#
# COMPACT_ATOMS: atom_id res chain seq x y z
N GLY A 1 2.29 -11.59 6.89
CA GLY A 1 1.89 -10.52 7.79
C GLY A 1 2.98 -10.15 8.79
N ASP A 2 2.64 -9.43 9.84
CA ASP A 2 3.58 -8.82 10.81
C ASP A 2 4.46 -9.85 11.55
N GLY A 3 3.99 -11.07 11.72
CA GLY A 3 4.75 -12.16 12.34
C GLY A 3 5.81 -12.80 11.45
N SER A 4 5.85 -12.45 10.17
CA SER A 4 6.82 -12.99 9.22
C SER A 4 8.11 -12.16 9.18
N ASN A 5 9.18 -12.74 8.64
CA ASN A 5 10.46 -12.05 8.42
C ASN A 5 10.54 -11.40 7.04
N LEU A 6 9.43 -10.90 6.51
CA LEU A 6 9.45 -10.13 5.27
C LEU A 6 10.19 -8.81 5.47
N PRO A 7 11.08 -8.41 4.55
CA PRO A 7 11.88 -7.17 4.65
C PRO A 7 11.06 -5.93 4.26
N THR A 8 9.88 -5.78 4.85
CA THR A 8 8.96 -4.66 4.62
C THR A 8 8.42 -4.13 5.95
N SER A 9 7.66 -3.05 5.89
CA SER A 9 7.00 -2.43 7.03
C SER A 9 6.05 -3.41 7.75
N LYS A 10 6.00 -3.36 9.06
CA LYS A 10 5.04 -4.13 9.88
C LYS A 10 3.73 -3.37 10.00
N ALA A 11 3.07 -3.16 8.86
CA ALA A 11 1.84 -2.39 8.73
C ALA A 11 0.65 -3.29 8.37
N GLY A 12 -0.56 -2.85 8.72
CA GLY A 12 -1.78 -3.58 8.39
C GLY A 12 -2.02 -3.74 6.88
N SER A 13 -1.58 -2.79 6.07
CA SER A 13 -1.61 -2.89 4.61
C SER A 13 -0.74 -4.04 4.08
N VAL A 14 0.45 -4.21 4.65
CA VAL A 14 1.35 -5.33 4.31
C VAL A 14 0.71 -6.67 4.66
N ALA A 15 0.07 -6.77 5.83
CA ALA A 15 -0.68 -7.98 6.21
C ALA A 15 -1.79 -8.27 5.20
N HIS A 16 -2.56 -7.25 4.80
CA HIS A 16 -3.64 -7.38 3.83
C HIS A 16 -3.14 -7.86 2.46
N PHE A 17 -2.20 -7.15 1.86
CA PHE A 17 -1.66 -7.47 0.53
C PHE A 17 -0.93 -8.82 0.49
N SER A 18 -0.15 -9.14 1.53
CA SER A 18 0.54 -10.43 1.59
C SER A 18 -0.43 -11.61 1.77
N VAL A 19 -1.58 -11.40 2.43
CA VAL A 19 -2.62 -12.43 2.55
C VAL A 19 -3.33 -12.66 1.23
N GLU A 20 -3.59 -11.64 0.43
CA GLU A 20 -4.16 -11.82 -0.93
C GLU A 20 -3.27 -12.74 -1.77
N VAL A 21 -1.98 -12.44 -1.86
CA VAL A 21 -1.00 -13.27 -2.58
C VAL A 21 -0.91 -14.68 -2.00
N PHE A 22 -0.98 -14.82 -0.68
CA PHE A 22 -0.99 -16.13 -0.02
C PHE A 22 -2.23 -16.95 -0.41
N VAL A 23 -3.41 -16.33 -0.42
CA VAL A 23 -4.67 -17.02 -0.76
C VAL A 23 -4.64 -17.52 -2.19
N ASP A 24 -4.18 -16.70 -3.14
CA ASP A 24 -4.05 -17.10 -4.55
C ASP A 24 -3.13 -18.31 -4.71
N ASN A 25 -1.93 -18.25 -4.12
CA ASN A 25 -0.99 -19.37 -4.15
C ASN A 25 -1.52 -20.62 -3.42
N PHE A 26 -2.25 -20.43 -2.32
CA PHE A 26 -2.85 -21.55 -1.60
C PHE A 26 -3.93 -22.25 -2.44
N CYS A 27 -4.76 -21.48 -3.13
CA CYS A 27 -5.76 -22.05 -4.05
C CYS A 27 -5.08 -22.81 -5.20
N GLU A 28 -4.01 -22.27 -5.78
CA GLU A 28 -3.22 -22.99 -6.80
C GLU A 28 -2.65 -24.30 -6.25
N LEU A 29 -2.10 -24.27 -5.04
CA LEU A 29 -1.51 -25.45 -4.41
C LEU A 29 -2.54 -26.57 -4.20
N ILE A 30 -3.72 -26.27 -3.64
CA ILE A 30 -4.76 -27.29 -3.41
C ILE A 30 -5.36 -27.85 -4.70
N GLU A 31 -5.29 -27.09 -5.80
CA GLU A 31 -5.72 -27.55 -7.12
C GLU A 31 -4.61 -28.22 -7.93
N GLY A 32 -3.43 -28.43 -7.34
CA GLY A 32 -2.29 -29.08 -7.98
C GLY A 32 -1.62 -28.24 -9.07
N ARG A 33 -1.83 -26.92 -9.05
CA ARG A 33 -1.18 -25.96 -9.96
C ARG A 33 0.08 -25.35 -9.33
N PRO A 34 1.05 -24.88 -10.15
CA PRO A 34 2.20 -24.15 -9.64
C PRO A 34 1.79 -22.84 -8.97
N MET A 35 2.38 -22.53 -7.82
CA MET A 35 2.25 -21.23 -7.17
C MET A 35 3.06 -20.19 -7.97
N THR A 36 2.38 -19.22 -8.57
CA THR A 36 2.99 -18.26 -9.50
C THR A 36 2.98 -16.82 -9.00
N HIS A 37 2.24 -16.55 -7.91
CA HIS A 37 2.11 -15.21 -7.36
C HIS A 37 3.25 -14.89 -6.38
N SER A 38 3.78 -13.67 -6.44
CA SER A 38 4.79 -13.16 -5.52
C SER A 38 4.34 -11.83 -4.90
N PHE A 39 4.71 -11.61 -3.65
CA PHE A 39 4.46 -10.35 -2.96
C PHE A 39 5.65 -9.42 -3.17
N ASP A 40 5.40 -8.22 -3.69
CA ASP A 40 6.43 -7.21 -3.99
C ASP A 40 6.86 -6.35 -2.79
N GLY A 41 6.30 -6.62 -1.60
CA GLY A 41 6.57 -5.85 -0.39
C GLY A 41 5.74 -4.58 -0.26
N HIS A 42 4.68 -4.42 -1.05
CA HIS A 42 3.82 -3.24 -1.06
C HIS A 42 3.33 -2.87 0.34
N ALA A 43 3.60 -1.64 0.72
CA ALA A 43 3.16 -1.02 1.96
C ALA A 43 2.55 0.35 1.69
N ASN A 44 1.34 0.56 2.17
CA ASN A 44 0.63 1.83 2.11
C ASN A 44 0.26 2.26 3.52
N CYS A 45 0.82 3.36 4.02
CA CYS A 45 0.74 3.75 5.42
C CYS A 45 0.42 5.23 5.61
N PHE A 46 -0.55 5.51 6.48
CA PHE A 46 -0.74 6.86 7.02
C PHE A 46 0.10 7.06 8.28
N VAL A 47 0.82 8.18 8.31
CA VAL A 47 1.61 8.61 9.48
C VAL A 47 1.13 9.99 9.93
N GLU A 48 0.55 10.06 11.13
CA GLU A 48 0.13 11.34 11.72
C GLU A 48 1.33 12.24 12.01
N SER A 49 1.26 13.48 11.55
CA SER A 49 2.29 14.50 11.79
C SER A 49 1.87 15.61 12.76
N GLY A 50 0.71 15.47 13.40
CA GLY A 50 0.13 16.48 14.28
C GLY A 50 -0.67 17.57 13.55
N ASN A 51 -1.33 18.42 14.31
CA ASN A 51 -2.13 19.55 13.83
C ASN A 51 -3.17 19.19 12.74
N GLY A 52 -3.79 18.00 12.83
CA GLY A 52 -4.77 17.51 11.87
C GLY A 52 -4.19 17.26 10.47
N ARG A 53 -2.93 16.83 10.39
CA ARG A 53 -2.25 16.46 9.16
C ARG A 53 -1.63 15.07 9.26
N ALA A 54 -1.58 14.37 8.14
CA ALA A 54 -0.92 13.08 8.02
C ALA A 54 -0.11 13.02 6.72
N LEU A 55 0.95 12.22 6.76
CA LEU A 55 1.66 11.74 5.58
C LEU A 55 0.95 10.50 5.05
N LEU A 56 1.01 10.28 3.75
CA LEU A 56 0.71 9.00 3.12
C LEU A 56 1.97 8.50 2.44
N LEU A 57 2.41 7.31 2.84
CA LEU A 57 3.57 6.62 2.29
C LEU A 57 3.07 5.45 1.45
N ASP A 58 3.71 5.24 0.30
CA ASP A 58 3.41 4.14 -0.60
C ASP A 58 4.71 3.67 -1.25
N PHE A 59 5.15 2.45 -0.94
CA PHE A 59 6.45 1.91 -1.30
C PHE A 59 6.44 0.37 -1.34
N ASN A 60 7.48 -0.22 -1.91
CA ASN A 60 7.69 -1.67 -1.94
C ASN A 60 9.18 -2.03 -1.77
N TYR A 61 9.58 -3.28 -2.07
CA TYR A 61 10.98 -3.73 -1.93
C TYR A 61 11.95 -2.96 -2.81
N GLU A 62 11.51 -2.52 -3.98
CA GLU A 62 12.37 -1.92 -5.01
C GLU A 62 12.27 -0.40 -5.06
N THR A 63 11.17 0.16 -4.53
CA THR A 63 10.86 1.58 -4.66
C THR A 63 10.62 2.21 -3.29
N GLU A 64 11.46 3.16 -2.93
CA GLU A 64 11.28 4.00 -1.74
C GLU A 64 10.02 4.89 -1.86
N PRO A 65 9.51 5.44 -0.74
CA PRO A 65 8.37 6.35 -0.80
C PRO A 65 8.63 7.54 -1.73
N LEU A 66 7.78 7.69 -2.73
CA LEU A 66 7.86 8.78 -3.73
C LEU A 66 6.80 9.83 -3.47
N THR A 67 7.04 11.04 -3.97
CA THR A 67 6.03 12.11 -4.03
C THR A 67 5.00 11.83 -5.12
N GLY A 68 3.86 12.51 -5.07
CA GLY A 68 2.80 12.35 -6.06
C GLY A 68 1.40 12.43 -5.46
N HIS A 69 0.46 11.76 -6.12
CA HIS A 69 -0.94 11.68 -5.71
C HIS A 69 -1.42 10.24 -5.64
N PHE A 70 -2.44 9.98 -4.80
CA PHE A 70 -3.03 8.66 -4.58
C PHE A 70 -4.57 8.77 -4.50
N PRO A 71 -5.32 7.79 -4.97
CA PRO A 71 -4.91 6.57 -5.69
C PRO A 71 -4.58 6.79 -7.18
N LEU A 72 -4.91 7.93 -7.73
CA LEU A 72 -4.74 8.30 -9.15
C LEU A 72 -3.86 9.56 -9.28
N PRO A 73 -3.35 9.89 -10.48
CA PRO A 73 -2.52 11.08 -10.70
C PRO A 73 -3.15 12.40 -10.26
N VAL A 74 -4.48 12.46 -10.19
CA VAL A 74 -5.26 13.62 -9.73
C VAL A 74 -6.01 13.33 -8.42
N GLY A 75 -5.60 12.29 -7.70
CA GLY A 75 -6.22 11.89 -6.45
C GLY A 75 -6.10 12.98 -5.36
N PRO A 76 -7.02 13.00 -4.39
CA PRO A 76 -7.06 14.04 -3.35
C PRO A 76 -5.94 13.91 -2.32
N MET A 77 -5.35 12.73 -2.18
CA MET A 77 -4.28 12.46 -1.21
C MET A 77 -2.91 12.71 -1.83
N SER A 78 -2.06 13.41 -1.12
CA SER A 78 -0.69 13.68 -1.55
C SER A 78 0.27 12.66 -0.92
N LEU A 79 1.08 12.00 -1.74
CA LEU A 79 2.12 11.10 -1.27
C LEU A 79 3.29 11.89 -0.70
N LEU A 80 3.89 11.37 0.37
CA LEU A 80 5.09 11.90 1.06
C LEU A 80 4.96 13.38 1.48
N LYS A 81 3.74 13.85 1.69
CA LYS A 81 3.47 15.23 2.11
C LYS A 81 2.42 15.25 3.23
N ALA A 82 2.70 16.00 4.30
CA ALA A 82 1.77 16.18 5.41
C ALA A 82 0.61 17.11 5.01
N THR A 83 -0.58 16.53 4.81
CA THR A 83 -1.78 17.28 4.40
C THR A 83 -2.99 16.98 5.28
N ARG A 84 -3.96 17.90 5.30
CA ARG A 84 -5.26 17.68 5.94
C ARG A 84 -6.08 16.64 5.17
N ALA A 85 -5.97 16.60 3.85
CA ALA A 85 -6.65 15.60 3.03
C ALA A 85 -6.22 14.18 3.40
N ASN A 86 -4.92 13.95 3.62
CA ASN A 86 -4.41 12.67 4.09
C ASN A 86 -4.96 12.31 5.49
N HIS A 87 -5.03 13.28 6.41
CA HIS A 87 -5.60 13.05 7.73
C HIS A 87 -7.09 12.66 7.64
N VAL A 88 -7.88 13.35 6.83
CA VAL A 88 -9.30 13.00 6.59
C VAL A 88 -9.39 11.64 5.91
N GLY A 89 -8.53 11.34 4.93
CA GLY A 89 -8.46 10.03 4.29
C GLY A 89 -8.19 8.90 5.29
N LYS A 90 -7.26 9.11 6.23
CA LYS A 90 -7.00 8.17 7.32
C LYS A 90 -8.23 7.94 8.20
N LEU A 91 -8.93 9.01 8.60
CA LEU A 91 -10.14 8.88 9.40
C LEU A 91 -11.26 8.14 8.65
N ALA A 92 -11.42 8.43 7.35
CA ALA A 92 -12.38 7.76 6.48
C ALA A 92 -12.03 6.26 6.28
N PHE A 93 -10.76 5.90 6.29
CA PHE A 93 -10.29 4.52 6.16
C PHE A 93 -10.85 3.60 7.25
N ARG A 94 -11.16 4.11 8.43
CA ARG A 94 -11.85 3.36 9.47
C ARG A 94 -13.16 2.73 8.96
N HIS A 95 -13.94 3.46 8.15
CA HIS A 95 -15.17 2.94 7.57
C HIS A 95 -14.91 1.89 6.50
N VAL A 96 -13.85 2.06 5.71
CA VAL A 96 -13.39 1.06 4.74
C VAL A 96 -12.98 -0.22 5.46
N TYR A 97 -12.22 -0.11 6.55
CA TYR A 97 -11.78 -1.25 7.35
C TYR A 97 -12.96 -2.07 7.88
N TRP A 98 -13.93 -1.41 8.54
CA TRP A 98 -15.07 -2.09 9.15
C TRP A 98 -16.09 -2.63 8.16
N ASN A 99 -16.32 -1.94 7.04
CA ASN A 99 -17.42 -2.28 6.14
C ASN A 99 -16.98 -2.99 4.85
N VAL A 100 -15.70 -2.99 4.56
CA VAL A 100 -15.16 -3.59 3.34
C VAL A 100 -14.13 -4.66 3.67
N LEU A 101 -13.05 -4.32 4.38
CA LEU A 101 -11.95 -5.25 4.63
C LEU A 101 -12.33 -6.39 5.57
N LEU A 102 -12.90 -6.09 6.74
CA LEU A 102 -13.27 -7.12 7.70
C LEU A 102 -14.33 -8.11 7.18
N PRO A 103 -15.35 -7.67 6.41
CA PRO A 103 -16.28 -8.60 5.76
C PRO A 103 -15.70 -9.36 4.56
N GLY A 104 -14.42 -9.15 4.20
CA GLY A 104 -13.79 -9.79 3.05
C GLY A 104 -14.29 -9.30 1.70
N ARG A 105 -14.77 -8.06 1.63
CA ARG A 105 -15.19 -7.46 0.35
C ARG A 105 -13.97 -6.97 -0.43
N PRO A 106 -13.94 -7.13 -1.77
CA PRO A 106 -12.80 -6.69 -2.57
C PRO A 106 -12.63 -5.17 -2.51
N LEU A 107 -11.41 -4.72 -2.37
CA LEU A 107 -11.01 -3.34 -2.59
C LEU A 107 -10.53 -3.16 -4.04
N PRO A 108 -10.75 -1.99 -4.65
CA PRO A 108 -10.20 -1.64 -5.95
C PRO A 108 -8.72 -1.22 -5.84
N LEU A 109 -7.96 -1.92 -5.02
CA LEU A 109 -6.52 -1.76 -4.82
C LEU A 109 -5.87 -3.11 -5.07
N HIS A 110 -4.73 -3.10 -5.76
CA HIS A 110 -3.98 -4.32 -6.05
C HIS A 110 -2.96 -4.60 -4.95
N ALA A 111 -2.66 -5.88 -4.74
CA ALA A 111 -1.61 -6.31 -3.82
C ALA A 111 -0.22 -5.78 -4.25
N GLU A 112 0.00 -5.65 -5.54
CA GLU A 112 1.20 -5.05 -6.10
C GLU A 112 1.13 -3.52 -6.13
N MET A 113 2.27 -2.88 -5.85
CA MET A 113 2.37 -1.43 -5.86
C MET A 113 2.26 -0.88 -7.28
N SER A 114 1.37 0.10 -7.48
CA SER A 114 1.27 0.84 -8.74
C SER A 114 2.15 2.09 -8.73
N MET A 115 2.81 2.36 -9.85
CA MET A 115 3.54 3.62 -10.08
C MET A 115 2.63 4.78 -10.51
N LEU A 116 1.33 4.52 -10.71
CA LEU A 116 0.37 5.52 -11.16
C LEU A 116 0.25 6.68 -10.15
N GLY A 117 0.43 7.89 -10.62
CA GLY A 117 0.38 9.11 -9.80
C GLY A 117 1.65 9.45 -9.04
N LYS A 118 2.67 8.59 -9.04
CA LYS A 118 3.97 8.81 -8.42
C LYS A 118 4.89 9.60 -9.34
N ARG A 119 5.79 10.39 -8.73
CA ARG A 119 6.81 11.18 -9.44
C ARG A 119 8.17 10.58 -9.14
N VAL A 120 8.84 10.09 -10.16
CA VAL A 120 10.24 9.70 -10.09
C VAL A 120 11.07 10.95 -10.36
N GLU A 121 11.76 11.46 -9.34
CA GLU A 121 12.74 12.52 -9.56
C GLU A 121 13.94 11.91 -10.30
N PRO A 122 14.44 12.57 -11.38
CA PRO A 122 15.65 12.11 -12.03
C PRO A 122 16.78 12.17 -11.00
N GLN A 123 17.45 11.06 -10.76
CA GLN A 123 18.65 11.06 -9.94
C GLN A 123 19.69 11.96 -10.62
N PRO A 124 20.40 12.82 -9.86
CA PRO A 124 21.52 13.55 -10.41
C PRO A 124 22.50 12.52 -10.99
N VAL A 125 22.75 12.62 -12.27
CA VAL A 125 23.81 11.84 -12.92
C VAL A 125 25.10 12.39 -12.33
N ASP A 126 25.74 11.62 -11.46
CA ASP A 126 27.05 11.96 -10.94
C ASP A 126 28.01 12.16 -12.13
N ALA A 127 28.48 13.40 -12.25
CA ALA A 127 29.39 13.80 -13.32
C ALA A 127 30.81 13.39 -12.94
#